data_29c0d110ef174ee296de9c1cf26b09b6
#
_entry.id   29c0d110ef174ee296de9c1cf26b09b6
#
_cell.length_a   1.000
_cell.length_b   1.000
_cell.length_c   1.000
_cell.angle_alpha   90.00
_cell.angle_beta   90.00
_cell.angle_gamma   90.00
#
_symmetry.space_group_name_H-M   'P 1'
#
loop_
_entity.id
_entity.type
_entity.pdbx_description
1 polymer ?
#
loop_
_entity_poly.entity_id
_entity_poly.type
_entity_poly.pdbx_seq_one_letter_code
_entity_poly.pdbx_strand_id
1 'polypeptide(L)'
;MCGAQLGKSEMLLNTIGYHMAHDPAPILMLQPTVDMAMSFSKDRVTAGLLRSTPCLREKIKDNRGKESGNTALHKIFPGGALSLVGANSPAGLASRPIRVVLCDEVDRYPPSAGEEGDPVQLAKRRSATFWNRKVI
;
A
#
# COMPACT_ATOMS: atom_id res chain seq x y z
N MET A 1 -10.33 -19.13 -0.19
CA MET A 1 -8.98 -19.07 0.37
C MET A 1 -7.97 -19.33 -0.72
N CYS A 2 -7.11 -18.36 -1.06
CA CYS A 2 -6.04 -18.59 -2.02
C CYS A 2 -4.90 -19.38 -1.37
N GLY A 3 -4.46 -20.47 -2.00
CA GLY A 3 -3.30 -21.21 -1.57
C GLY A 3 -2.02 -20.37 -1.65
N ALA A 4 -0.96 -20.80 -0.98
CA ALA A 4 0.34 -20.18 -1.08
C ALA A 4 0.83 -20.16 -2.54
N GLN A 5 1.44 -19.06 -2.97
CA GLN A 5 2.07 -18.89 -4.29
C GLN A 5 1.10 -18.90 -5.51
N LEU A 6 -0.17 -18.59 -5.36
CA LEU A 6 -1.12 -18.50 -6.48
C LEU A 6 -1.20 -17.11 -7.13
N GLY A 7 -0.14 -16.32 -7.07
CA GLY A 7 -0.08 -15.02 -7.75
C GLY A 7 -0.86 -13.89 -7.07
N LYS A 8 -1.31 -14.05 -5.83
CA LYS A 8 -2.05 -13.01 -5.10
C LYS A 8 -1.24 -11.73 -4.95
N SER A 9 0.05 -11.84 -4.64
CA SER A 9 0.94 -10.68 -4.53
C SER A 9 1.11 -9.97 -5.88
N GLU A 10 1.15 -10.71 -6.99
CA GLU A 10 1.18 -10.13 -8.33
C GLU A 10 -0.11 -9.37 -8.66
N MET A 11 -1.26 -9.90 -8.24
CA MET A 11 -2.55 -9.20 -8.39
C MET A 11 -2.54 -7.86 -7.63
N LEU A 12 -2.00 -7.84 -6.42
CA LEU A 12 -1.87 -6.61 -5.62
C LEU A 12 -0.92 -5.62 -6.29
N LEU A 13 0.23 -6.10 -6.78
CA LEU A 13 1.19 -5.26 -7.52
C LEU A 13 0.58 -4.69 -8.81
N ASN A 14 -0.16 -5.48 -9.56
CA ASN A 14 -0.85 -5.03 -10.76
C ASN A 14 -1.91 -3.98 -10.43
N THR A 15 -2.61 -4.13 -9.32
CA THR A 15 -3.58 -3.13 -8.83
C THR A 15 -2.88 -1.81 -8.50
N ILE A 16 -1.74 -1.87 -7.81
CA ILE A 16 -0.91 -0.68 -7.53
C ILE A 16 -0.49 -0.01 -8.85
N GLY A 17 0.05 -0.77 -9.79
CA GLY A 17 0.49 -0.27 -11.08
C GLY A 17 -0.65 0.36 -11.88
N TYR A 18 -1.81 -0.25 -11.90
CA TYR A 18 -3.01 0.31 -12.54
C TYR A 18 -3.38 1.67 -11.97
N HIS A 19 -3.45 1.79 -10.65
CA HIS A 19 -3.81 3.07 -10.01
C HIS A 19 -2.73 4.13 -10.15
N MET A 20 -1.47 3.75 -10.28
CA MET A 20 -0.40 4.70 -10.58
C MET A 20 -0.49 5.24 -12.02
N ALA A 21 -0.84 4.40 -12.97
CA ALA A 21 -0.81 4.72 -14.40
C ALA A 21 -2.12 5.30 -14.93
N HIS A 22 -3.26 4.72 -14.55
CA HIS A 22 -4.54 4.95 -15.20
C HIS A 22 -5.61 5.60 -14.32
N ASP A 23 -5.58 5.38 -13.02
CA ASP A 23 -6.58 5.88 -12.08
C ASP A 23 -5.89 6.28 -10.77
N PRO A 24 -5.12 7.38 -10.75
CA PRO A 24 -4.38 7.81 -9.58
C PRO A 24 -5.25 7.95 -8.33
N ALA A 25 -4.80 7.35 -7.23
CA ALA A 25 -5.53 7.31 -5.99
C ALA A 25 -4.56 7.19 -4.80
N PRO A 26 -4.98 7.63 -3.60
CA PRO A 26 -4.28 7.27 -2.38
C PRO A 26 -4.52 5.78 -2.08
N ILE A 27 -3.42 5.02 -2.01
CA ILE A 27 -3.41 3.56 -1.82
C ILE A 27 -2.76 3.25 -0.47
N LEU A 28 -3.39 2.39 0.30
CA LEU A 28 -2.84 1.84 1.53
C LEU A 28 -2.62 0.33 1.34
N MET A 29 -1.38 -0.11 1.53
CA MET A 29 -1.01 -1.52 1.50
C MET A 29 -0.71 -1.99 2.92
N LEU A 30 -1.48 -2.95 3.42
CA LEU A 30 -1.26 -3.56 4.73
C LEU A 30 -0.43 -4.83 4.60
N GLN A 31 0.60 -4.92 5.44
CA GLN A 31 1.39 -6.12 5.67
C GLN A 31 1.30 -6.49 7.16
N PRO A 32 1.56 -7.75 7.56
CA PRO A 32 1.46 -8.16 8.96
C PRO A 32 2.31 -7.32 9.92
N THR A 33 3.52 -6.95 9.49
CA THR A 33 4.46 -6.14 10.29
C THR A 33 5.10 -5.03 9.44
N VAL A 34 5.70 -4.05 10.11
CA VAL A 34 6.47 -2.98 9.44
C VAL A 34 7.66 -3.54 8.68
N ASP A 35 8.36 -4.54 9.23
CA ASP A 35 9.50 -5.18 8.57
C ASP A 35 9.08 -5.87 7.27
N MET A 36 7.95 -6.56 7.26
CA MET A 36 7.39 -7.16 6.05
C MET A 36 6.96 -6.09 5.04
N ALA A 37 6.41 -4.96 5.50
CA ALA A 37 6.10 -3.83 4.64
C ALA A 37 7.35 -3.23 3.99
N MET A 38 8.45 -3.10 4.74
CA MET A 38 9.74 -2.66 4.21
C MET A 38 10.29 -3.60 3.15
N SER A 39 10.29 -4.90 3.42
CA SER A 39 10.73 -5.93 2.47
C SER A 39 9.88 -5.94 1.21
N PHE A 40 8.57 -5.89 1.35
CA PHE A 40 7.65 -5.80 0.20
C PHE A 40 7.93 -4.57 -0.66
N SER A 41 8.13 -3.42 -0.03
CA SER A 41 8.45 -2.17 -0.74
C SER A 41 9.74 -2.29 -1.55
N LYS A 42 10.81 -2.82 -0.95
CA LYS A 42 12.12 -2.95 -1.61
C LYS A 42 12.12 -4.00 -2.70
N ASP A 43 11.63 -5.19 -2.40
CA ASP A 43 11.80 -6.36 -3.26
C ASP A 43 10.70 -6.48 -4.31
N ARG A 44 9.48 -6.13 -3.98
CA ARG A 44 8.33 -6.29 -4.87
C ARG A 44 7.95 -5.00 -5.59
N VAL A 45 7.86 -3.89 -4.88
CA VAL A 45 7.46 -2.61 -5.48
C VAL A 45 8.64 -1.99 -6.23
N THR A 46 9.74 -1.72 -5.57
CA THR A 46 10.88 -1.03 -6.17
C THR A 46 11.64 -1.91 -7.16
N ALA A 47 12.12 -3.06 -6.72
CA ALA A 47 12.92 -3.96 -7.56
C ALA A 47 12.07 -4.73 -8.59
N GLY A 48 10.84 -5.08 -8.26
CA GLY A 48 9.91 -5.76 -9.16
C GLY A 48 9.16 -4.78 -10.07
N LEU A 49 8.11 -4.15 -9.55
CA LEU A 49 7.18 -3.34 -10.34
C LEU A 49 7.83 -2.13 -10.99
N LEU A 50 8.50 -1.27 -10.23
CA LEU A 50 9.04 -0.01 -10.75
C LEU A 50 10.22 -0.21 -11.67
N ARG A 51 11.10 -1.16 -11.37
CA ARG A 51 12.27 -1.43 -12.20
C ARG A 51 11.90 -2.02 -13.56
N SER A 52 10.90 -2.91 -13.59
CA SER A 52 10.45 -3.55 -14.84
C SER A 52 9.47 -2.72 -15.64
N THR A 53 8.95 -1.63 -15.09
CA THR A 53 7.93 -0.78 -15.72
C THR A 53 8.42 0.68 -15.79
N PRO A 54 9.12 1.08 -16.87
CA PRO A 54 9.73 2.41 -16.98
C PRO A 54 8.75 3.57 -16.79
N CYS A 55 7.52 3.47 -17.30
CA CYS A 55 6.53 4.54 -17.17
C CYS A 55 6.13 4.79 -15.70
N LEU A 56 6.05 3.74 -14.88
CA LEU A 56 5.77 3.88 -13.44
C LEU A 56 6.98 4.43 -12.68
N ARG A 57 8.17 3.97 -13.05
CA ARG A 57 9.42 4.46 -12.45
C ARG A 57 9.59 5.96 -12.66
N GLU A 58 9.25 6.49 -13.81
CA GLU A 58 9.36 7.91 -14.13
C GLU A 58 8.40 8.75 -13.27
N LYS A 59 7.19 8.27 -13.03
CA LYS A 59 6.21 8.94 -12.16
C LYS A 59 6.71 9.12 -10.72
N ILE A 60 7.50 8.18 -10.22
CA ILE A 60 8.12 8.26 -8.90
C ILE A 60 9.40 9.11 -8.93
N LYS A 61 10.13 9.09 -10.05
CA LYS A 61 11.43 9.73 -10.23
C LYS A 61 11.40 11.25 -10.10
N ASP A 62 10.31 11.85 -10.55
CA ASP A 62 10.13 13.31 -10.51
C ASP A 62 10.01 13.85 -9.08
N ASN A 63 9.89 12.97 -8.10
CA ASN A 63 9.75 13.29 -6.68
C ASN A 63 10.99 12.96 -5.84
N ARG A 64 12.19 12.92 -6.42
CA ARG A 64 13.43 12.47 -5.75
C ARG A 64 14.19 13.53 -4.94
N GLY A 65 13.65 14.72 -4.74
CA GLY A 65 14.27 15.71 -3.86
C GLY A 65 14.17 15.33 -2.38
N LYS A 66 15.05 15.88 -1.53
CA LYS A 66 14.93 15.73 -0.05
C LYS A 66 13.57 16.21 0.47
N GLU A 67 12.89 17.04 -0.28
CA GLU A 67 11.56 17.57 0.04
C GLU A 67 10.42 16.77 -0.55
N SER A 68 10.71 15.70 -1.29
CA SER A 68 9.68 14.91 -2.00
C SER A 68 8.77 14.07 -1.11
N GLY A 69 9.17 13.83 0.14
CA GLY A 69 8.42 12.95 1.06
C GLY A 69 8.47 11.48 0.69
N ASN A 70 9.25 11.08 -0.31
CA ASN A 70 9.37 9.68 -0.72
C ASN A 70 10.28 8.90 0.20
N THR A 71 9.74 7.85 0.80
CA THR A 71 10.48 6.90 1.66
C THR A 71 10.25 5.48 1.18
N ALA A 72 10.88 4.50 1.85
CA ALA A 72 10.62 3.09 1.56
C ALA A 72 9.14 2.71 1.80
N LEU A 73 8.49 3.31 2.79
CA LEU A 73 7.10 3.03 3.18
C LEU A 73 6.08 4.00 2.57
N HIS A 74 6.53 5.05 1.88
CA HIS A 74 5.64 6.04 1.30
C HIS A 74 6.20 6.52 -0.04
N LYS A 75 5.41 6.36 -1.10
CA LYS A 75 5.79 6.74 -2.47
C LYS A 75 4.73 7.64 -3.06
N ILE A 76 5.13 8.86 -3.42
CA ILE A 76 4.24 9.84 -4.03
C ILE A 76 4.37 9.76 -5.55
N PHE A 77 3.24 9.79 -6.24
CA PHE A 77 3.16 9.87 -7.69
C PHE A 77 2.08 10.89 -8.08
N PRO A 78 2.07 11.38 -9.35
CA PRO A 78 1.07 12.37 -9.77
C PRO A 78 -0.37 11.87 -9.54
N GLY A 79 -1.13 12.62 -8.76
CA GLY A 79 -2.53 12.32 -8.44
C GLY A 79 -2.77 11.35 -7.30
N GLY A 80 -1.72 10.81 -6.65
CA GLY A 80 -1.90 9.86 -5.56
C GLY A 80 -0.63 9.53 -4.80
N ALA A 81 -0.71 8.54 -3.95
CA ALA A 81 0.41 8.03 -3.17
C ALA A 81 0.18 6.58 -2.78
N LEU A 82 1.27 5.84 -2.60
CA LEU A 82 1.27 4.50 -2.03
C LEU A 82 1.90 4.54 -0.64
N SER A 83 1.14 4.14 0.37
CA SER A 83 1.62 3.99 1.73
C SER A 83 1.62 2.50 2.10
N LEU A 84 2.73 2.01 2.64
CA LEU A 84 2.85 0.65 3.14
C LEU A 84 2.94 0.71 4.66
N VAL A 85 2.09 -0.06 5.34
CA VAL A 85 2.01 -0.05 6.80
C VAL A 85 1.98 -1.46 7.36
N GLY A 86 2.43 -1.63 8.60
CA GLY A 86 2.24 -2.86 9.35
C GLY A 86 0.87 -2.86 10.04
N ALA A 87 0.19 -3.99 10.01
CA ALA A 87 -1.10 -4.16 10.68
C ALA A 87 -1.01 -4.00 12.20
N ASN A 88 0.19 -4.10 12.77
CA ASN A 88 0.47 -3.87 14.18
C ASN A 88 0.74 -2.39 14.52
N SER A 89 0.70 -1.48 13.54
CA SER A 89 1.00 -0.05 13.75
C SER A 89 -0.25 0.82 13.62
N PRO A 90 -0.89 1.21 14.74
CA PRO A 90 -2.10 2.04 14.70
C PRO A 90 -1.86 3.42 14.09
N ALA A 91 -0.70 4.01 14.31
CA ALA A 91 -0.36 5.32 13.76
C ALA A 91 -0.35 5.34 12.22
N GLY A 92 0.18 4.28 11.59
CA GLY A 92 0.17 4.13 10.13
C GLY A 92 -1.24 3.97 9.55
N LEU A 93 -2.15 3.36 10.32
CA LEU A 93 -3.54 3.13 9.91
C LEU A 93 -4.43 4.36 10.09
N ALA A 94 -3.98 5.34 10.86
CA ALA A 94 -4.82 6.46 11.32
C ALA A 94 -4.65 7.76 10.54
N SER A 95 -3.66 7.89 9.66
CA SER A 95 -3.12 9.20 9.31
C SER A 95 -3.70 9.90 8.08
N ARG A 96 -4.36 9.21 7.12
CA ARG A 96 -4.76 9.83 5.85
C ARG A 96 -6.02 9.23 5.25
N PRO A 97 -6.82 10.01 4.47
CA PRO A 97 -7.89 9.44 3.65
C PRO A 97 -7.29 8.52 2.58
N ILE A 98 -7.89 7.34 2.41
CA ILE A 98 -7.42 6.32 1.48
C ILE A 98 -8.60 5.88 0.59
N ARG A 99 -8.37 5.74 -0.71
CA ARG A 99 -9.39 5.24 -1.63
C ARG A 99 -9.26 3.74 -1.88
N VAL A 100 -8.04 3.24 -1.98
CA VAL A 100 -7.77 1.82 -2.25
C VAL A 100 -7.03 1.21 -1.07
N VAL A 101 -7.60 0.19 -0.47
CA VAL A 101 -6.99 -0.57 0.64
C VAL A 101 -6.65 -1.95 0.11
N LEU A 102 -5.38 -2.33 0.21
CA LEU A 102 -4.87 -3.63 -0.18
C LEU A 102 -4.37 -4.36 1.07
N CYS A 103 -4.85 -5.58 1.28
CA CYS A 103 -4.51 -6.39 2.44
C CYS A 103 -3.81 -7.67 1.98
N ASP A 104 -2.59 -7.89 2.41
CA ASP A 104 -1.84 -9.11 2.13
C ASP A 104 -1.62 -9.91 3.41
N GLU A 105 -1.71 -11.24 3.32
CA GLU A 105 -1.51 -12.16 4.45
C GLU A 105 -2.35 -11.82 5.70
N VAL A 106 -3.65 -11.57 5.50
CA VAL A 106 -4.59 -11.14 6.56
C VAL A 106 -4.64 -12.11 7.74
N ASP A 107 -4.44 -13.39 7.49
CA ASP A 107 -4.39 -14.44 8.50
C ASP A 107 -3.23 -14.27 9.51
N ARG A 108 -2.23 -13.48 9.17
CA ARG A 108 -1.11 -13.15 10.05
C ARG A 108 -1.26 -11.83 10.80
N TYR A 109 -2.36 -11.12 10.61
CA TYR A 109 -2.58 -9.85 11.28
C TYR A 109 -2.87 -10.08 12.78
N PRO A 110 -2.40 -9.16 13.65
CA PRO A 110 -2.81 -9.21 15.04
C PRO A 110 -4.31 -8.95 15.16
N PRO A 111 -4.98 -9.46 16.19
CA PRO A 111 -6.43 -9.23 16.41
C PRO A 111 -6.73 -7.75 16.65
N SER A 112 -5.75 -6.98 17.09
CA SER A 112 -5.88 -5.54 17.34
C SER A 112 -4.57 -4.82 16.99
N ALA A 113 -4.71 -3.65 16.38
CA ALA A 113 -3.60 -2.72 16.19
C ALA A 113 -3.39 -1.93 17.49
N GLY A 114 -2.57 -2.46 18.39
CA GLY A 114 -2.45 -1.91 19.73
C GLY A 114 -3.79 -1.97 20.47
N GLU A 115 -4.26 -0.84 20.98
CA GLU A 115 -5.55 -0.70 21.66
C GLU A 115 -6.68 -0.23 20.74
N GLU A 116 -6.43 0.01 19.47
CA GLU A 116 -7.37 0.66 18.55
C GLU A 116 -8.32 -0.29 17.81
N GLY A 117 -8.11 -1.59 17.89
CA GLY A 117 -9.00 -2.59 17.29
C GLY A 117 -8.48 -3.23 16.02
N ASP A 118 -9.36 -3.90 15.28
CA ASP A 118 -9.05 -4.68 14.09
C ASP A 118 -8.39 -3.80 13.01
N PRO A 119 -7.16 -4.14 12.55
CA PRO A 119 -6.44 -3.37 11.52
C PRO A 119 -7.22 -3.17 10.23
N VAL A 120 -7.94 -4.18 9.77
CA VAL A 120 -8.72 -4.11 8.51
C VAL A 120 -9.88 -3.13 8.66
N GLN A 121 -10.56 -3.14 9.80
CA GLN A 121 -11.66 -2.22 10.07
C GLN A 121 -11.16 -0.77 10.19
N LEU A 122 -10.03 -0.56 10.83
CA LEU A 122 -9.39 0.76 10.89
C LEU A 122 -9.06 1.29 9.49
N ALA A 123 -8.47 0.46 8.64
CA ALA A 123 -8.16 0.82 7.26
C ALA A 123 -9.43 1.13 6.46
N LYS A 124 -10.48 0.33 6.60
CA LYS A 124 -11.78 0.57 5.95
C LYS A 124 -12.39 1.91 6.33
N ARG A 125 -12.28 2.32 7.58
CA ARG A 125 -12.77 3.63 8.04
C ARG A 125 -12.08 4.78 7.31
N ARG A 126 -10.80 4.64 6.95
CA ARG A 126 -10.05 5.66 6.19
C ARG A 126 -10.53 5.80 4.75
N SER A 127 -11.16 4.78 4.21
CA SER A 127 -11.73 4.81 2.85
C SER A 127 -13.18 5.31 2.80
N ALA A 128 -13.80 5.59 3.94
CA ALA A 128 -15.22 5.95 4.02
C ALA A 128 -15.58 7.25 3.27
N THR A 129 -14.63 8.18 3.11
CA THR A 129 -14.80 9.44 2.40
C THR A 129 -15.00 9.27 0.88
N PHE A 130 -14.53 8.16 0.33
CA PHE A 130 -14.58 7.92 -1.11
C PHE A 130 -15.76 7.01 -1.49
N TRP A 131 -16.63 7.50 -2.39
CA TRP A 131 -17.75 6.70 -2.90
C TRP A 131 -17.28 5.51 -3.75
N ASN A 132 -16.13 5.64 -4.42
CA ASN A 132 -15.53 4.62 -5.30
C ASN A 132 -14.37 3.88 -4.63
N ARG A 133 -14.42 3.75 -3.32
CA ARG A 133 -13.41 3.01 -2.53
C ARG A 133 -13.35 1.54 -2.91
N LYS A 134 -12.15 0.97 -2.78
CA LYS A 134 -11.92 -0.46 -2.96
C LYS A 134 -11.15 -1.03 -1.77
N VAL A 135 -11.54 -2.21 -1.34
CA VAL A 135 -10.84 -3.00 -0.33
C VAL A 135 -10.61 -4.39 -0.91
N ILE A 136 -9.35 -4.78 -1.05
CA ILE A 136 -8.94 -6.05 -1.66
C ILE A 136 -8.09 -6.85 -0.69
#